data_3d2da6a2ba9d2d78603bbeed8b4e3a2d
#
_entry.id   3d2da6a2ba9d2d78603bbeed8b4e3a2d
#
_cell.length_a   1.000
_cell.length_b   1.000
_cell.length_c   1.000
_cell.angle_alpha   90.00
_cell.angle_beta   90.00
_cell.angle_gamma   90.00
#
_symmetry.space_group_name_H-M   'P 1'
#
loop_
_entity.id
_entity.type
_entity.pdbx_description
1 polymer ?
#
loop_
_entity_poly.entity_id
_entity_poly.type
_entity_poly.pdbx_seq_one_letter_code
_entity_poly.pdbx_strand_id
1 'polypeptide(L)'
;VFGSPENRLRFGIGAYTPFGGAMHWNEDWTGKYTVTSLDLRAIFIQPTLSLRITDNIGIGGGLVYSLGHVDLRKALPYTNNGQQTTAQLKGDSKDFGWNAGIFIKTISGISVGLSHRSQVTAKVEGGEANFFNAPASVTPLLPSSFNATLPLPATSTLGFGFYPSEKTTIALDVNWVWWHAYKDLTFYYDNGTSTPSARNYHDAATFRAGIQNETTSFLTLRAGVGYALSPVGKGYVTPEVPDADRLLLSAGIGLKPSERFNIDLSFLYENVKSRTETNIETNLSCTFKTVAYIPGMSLSYKF
;
A
#
# COMPACT_ATOMS: atom_id res chain seq x y z
N VAL A 1 -9.71 -5.06 -19.48
CA VAL A 1 -10.42 -6.35 -19.45
C VAL A 1 -10.74 -6.72 -20.87
N PHE A 2 -10.48 -7.96 -21.24
CA PHE A 2 -10.71 -8.50 -22.58
C PHE A 2 -11.80 -9.58 -22.51
N GLY A 3 -12.67 -9.62 -23.51
CA GLY A 3 -13.82 -10.50 -23.62
C GLY A 3 -15.15 -9.75 -23.51
N SER A 4 -16.16 -10.19 -24.31
CA SER A 4 -17.52 -9.65 -24.25
C SER A 4 -18.15 -9.87 -22.86
N PRO A 5 -19.06 -9.01 -22.40
CA PRO A 5 -19.86 -9.24 -21.19
C PRO A 5 -20.61 -10.59 -21.18
N GLU A 6 -20.88 -11.15 -22.33
CA GLU A 6 -21.56 -12.45 -22.50
C GLU A 6 -20.63 -13.65 -22.36
N ASN A 7 -19.31 -13.46 -22.53
CA ASN A 7 -18.35 -14.55 -22.41
C ASN A 7 -18.26 -15.06 -20.98
N ARG A 8 -18.25 -16.40 -20.83
CA ARG A 8 -18.04 -17.02 -19.52
C ARG A 8 -16.62 -16.83 -19.03
N LEU A 9 -15.63 -16.85 -19.93
CA LEU A 9 -14.22 -16.64 -19.61
C LEU A 9 -13.80 -15.22 -20.02
N ARG A 10 -13.14 -14.50 -19.10
CA ARG A 10 -12.60 -13.17 -19.33
C ARG A 10 -11.18 -13.07 -18.81
N PHE A 11 -10.40 -12.25 -19.46
CA PHE A 11 -9.03 -11.92 -19.07
C PHE A 11 -8.93 -10.44 -18.71
N GLY A 12 -8.16 -10.13 -17.69
CA GLY A 12 -7.82 -8.77 -17.31
C GLY A 12 -6.37 -8.65 -16.93
N ILE A 13 -5.80 -7.47 -17.10
CA ILE A 13 -4.49 -7.11 -16.58
C ILE A 13 -4.61 -5.76 -15.89
N GLY A 14 -4.02 -5.64 -14.71
CA GLY A 14 -3.95 -4.40 -13.93
C GLY A 14 -2.51 -4.10 -13.53
N ALA A 15 -2.18 -2.81 -13.41
CA ALA A 15 -0.96 -2.33 -12.78
C ALA A 15 -1.34 -1.32 -11.71
N TYR A 16 -0.84 -1.51 -10.48
CA TYR A 16 -1.21 -0.69 -9.34
C TYR A 16 -0.16 -0.78 -8.22
N THR A 17 -0.21 0.13 -7.25
CA THR A 17 0.74 0.20 -6.14
C THR A 17 0.00 -0.03 -4.81
N PRO A 18 -0.08 -1.29 -4.30
CA PRO A 18 -0.80 -1.59 -3.07
C PRO A 18 -0.02 -1.25 -1.80
N PHE A 19 1.30 -1.19 -1.90
CA PHE A 19 2.20 -0.84 -0.82
C PHE A 19 3.21 0.17 -1.31
N GLY A 20 3.51 1.13 -0.46
CA GLY A 20 4.48 2.17 -0.74
C GLY A 20 4.25 3.39 0.14
N GLY A 21 5.22 4.26 0.14
CA GLY A 21 5.17 5.54 0.83
C GLY A 21 6.40 6.36 0.50
N ALA A 22 6.23 7.65 0.44
CA ALA A 22 7.33 8.59 0.35
C ALA A 22 7.28 9.51 1.55
N MET A 23 8.43 9.70 2.19
CA MET A 23 8.57 10.56 3.34
C MET A 23 9.85 11.37 3.23
N HIS A 24 9.78 12.61 3.67
CA HIS A 24 10.92 13.49 3.75
C HIS A 24 10.84 14.33 5.02
N TRP A 25 11.86 14.23 5.85
CA TRP A 25 12.05 15.02 7.04
C TRP A 25 13.12 16.08 6.78
N ASN A 26 13.07 17.18 7.52
CA ASN A 26 14.15 18.18 7.49
C ASN A 26 15.47 17.51 7.90
N GLU A 27 16.58 17.84 7.21
CA GLU A 27 17.90 17.24 7.46
C GLU A 27 18.40 17.45 8.91
N ASP A 28 17.93 18.50 9.59
CA ASP A 28 18.31 18.84 10.98
C ASP A 28 17.30 18.38 12.03
N TRP A 29 16.27 17.61 11.65
CA TRP A 29 15.30 17.16 12.63
C TRP A 29 15.91 16.18 13.67
N THR A 30 15.30 16.10 14.86
CA THR A 30 15.83 15.34 16.01
C THR A 30 16.07 13.87 15.72
N GLY A 31 15.28 13.24 14.86
CA GLY A 31 15.39 11.82 14.49
C GLY A 31 16.20 11.54 13.22
N LYS A 32 17.02 12.47 12.75
CA LYS A 32 17.79 12.33 11.50
C LYS A 32 18.70 11.10 11.44
N TYR A 33 19.11 10.58 12.58
CA TYR A 33 19.91 9.35 12.67
C TYR A 33 19.08 8.07 12.48
N THR A 34 17.76 8.18 12.51
CA THR A 34 16.83 7.09 12.18
C THR A 34 16.47 7.13 10.70
N VAL A 35 16.00 8.29 10.22
CA VAL A 35 15.62 8.50 8.82
C VAL A 35 15.62 9.99 8.48
N THR A 36 16.01 10.35 7.26
CA THR A 36 15.80 11.68 6.67
C THR A 36 14.86 11.60 5.47
N SER A 37 14.93 10.53 4.70
CA SER A 37 13.96 10.27 3.63
C SER A 37 13.77 8.78 3.38
N LEU A 38 12.58 8.43 2.95
CA LEU A 38 12.22 7.11 2.46
C LEU A 38 11.39 7.28 1.18
N ASP A 39 11.76 6.56 0.12
CA ASP A 39 10.92 6.26 -1.03
C ASP A 39 10.81 4.75 -1.17
N LEU A 40 9.63 4.22 -0.87
CA LEU A 40 9.31 2.80 -0.98
C LEU A 40 8.15 2.63 -1.96
N ARG A 41 8.34 1.80 -2.97
CA ARG A 41 7.31 1.51 -3.99
C ARG A 41 7.26 0.02 -4.26
N ALA A 42 6.04 -0.52 -4.31
CA ALA A 42 5.79 -1.86 -4.79
C ALA A 42 4.70 -1.81 -5.88
N ILE A 43 5.10 -1.86 -7.13
CA ILE A 43 4.19 -1.87 -8.28
C ILE A 43 3.84 -3.32 -8.58
N PHE A 44 2.55 -3.64 -8.57
CA PHE A 44 2.04 -4.96 -8.91
C PHE A 44 1.47 -4.95 -10.33
N ILE A 45 1.93 -5.89 -11.15
CA ILE A 45 1.36 -6.21 -12.45
C ILE A 45 0.60 -7.53 -12.28
N GLN A 46 -0.72 -7.50 -12.52
CA GLN A 46 -1.62 -8.59 -12.15
C GLN A 46 -2.47 -9.03 -13.35
N PRO A 47 -2.02 -9.99 -14.16
CA PRO A 47 -2.89 -10.72 -15.06
C PRO A 47 -3.85 -11.61 -14.27
N THR A 48 -5.13 -11.58 -14.63
CA THR A 48 -6.19 -12.32 -13.94
C THR A 48 -7.14 -12.95 -14.96
N LEU A 49 -7.49 -14.20 -14.75
CA LEU A 49 -8.56 -14.91 -15.45
C LEU A 49 -9.79 -14.96 -14.55
N SER A 50 -10.97 -14.79 -15.13
CA SER A 50 -12.24 -14.98 -14.43
C SER A 50 -13.17 -15.85 -15.24
N LEU A 51 -13.87 -16.73 -14.53
CA LEU A 51 -14.85 -17.67 -15.09
C LEU A 51 -16.22 -17.45 -14.44
N ARG A 52 -17.23 -17.19 -15.25
CA ARG A 52 -18.62 -17.22 -14.84
C ARG A 52 -19.09 -18.68 -14.81
N ILE A 53 -19.26 -19.23 -13.61
CA ILE A 53 -19.73 -20.61 -13.41
C ILE A 53 -21.23 -20.68 -13.72
N THR A 54 -22.00 -19.76 -13.15
CA THR A 54 -23.42 -19.54 -13.40
C THR A 54 -23.68 -18.04 -13.62
N ASP A 55 -24.91 -17.65 -13.92
CA ASP A 55 -25.27 -16.21 -14.02
C ASP A 55 -25.09 -15.45 -12.70
N ASN A 56 -25.06 -16.18 -11.60
CA ASN A 56 -24.94 -15.62 -10.25
C ASN A 56 -23.58 -15.86 -9.57
N ILE A 57 -22.74 -16.74 -10.09
CA ILE A 57 -21.49 -17.14 -9.47
C ILE A 57 -20.33 -16.97 -10.44
N GLY A 58 -19.34 -16.18 -10.05
CA GLY A 58 -18.09 -16.01 -10.75
C GLY A 58 -16.89 -16.31 -9.83
N ILE A 59 -15.86 -16.92 -10.40
CA ILE A 59 -14.57 -17.10 -9.74
C ILE A 59 -13.48 -16.45 -10.57
N GLY A 60 -12.39 -16.11 -9.95
CA GLY A 60 -11.23 -15.56 -10.64
C GLY A 60 -9.94 -15.84 -9.90
N GLY A 61 -8.84 -15.81 -10.64
CA GLY A 61 -7.52 -15.94 -10.07
C GLY A 61 -6.44 -15.50 -11.05
N GLY A 62 -5.27 -15.20 -10.54
CA GLY A 62 -4.17 -14.73 -11.36
C GLY A 62 -2.85 -14.68 -10.62
N LEU A 63 -1.82 -14.35 -11.37
CA LEU A 63 -0.48 -14.10 -10.85
C LEU A 63 -0.34 -12.63 -10.47
N VAL A 64 0.57 -12.38 -9.56
CA VAL A 64 1.02 -11.03 -9.19
C VAL A 64 2.53 -10.99 -9.43
N TYR A 65 2.98 -10.11 -10.31
CA TYR A 65 4.39 -9.79 -10.48
C TYR A 65 4.65 -8.45 -9.79
N SER A 66 5.55 -8.45 -8.82
CA SER A 66 5.90 -7.27 -8.01
C SER A 66 7.22 -6.69 -8.46
N LEU A 67 7.24 -5.38 -8.67
CA LEU A 67 8.42 -4.56 -8.87
C LEU A 67 8.57 -3.66 -7.65
N GLY A 68 9.54 -3.98 -6.79
CA GLY A 68 9.87 -3.22 -5.58
C GLY A 68 11.03 -2.26 -5.82
N HIS A 69 10.97 -1.10 -5.17
CA HIS A 69 12.05 -0.11 -5.11
C HIS A 69 12.13 0.48 -3.72
N VAL A 70 13.34 0.66 -3.21
CA VAL A 70 13.61 1.37 -1.94
C VAL A 70 14.77 2.34 -2.10
N ASP A 71 14.62 3.57 -1.61
CA ASP A 71 15.68 4.55 -1.36
C ASP A 71 15.46 5.10 0.06
N LEU A 72 16.31 4.66 0.99
CA LEU A 72 16.27 5.04 2.40
C LEU A 72 17.51 5.85 2.74
N ARG A 73 17.34 7.01 3.36
CA ARG A 73 18.44 7.88 3.79
C ARG A 73 18.35 8.22 5.27
N LYS A 74 19.53 8.32 5.90
CA LYS A 74 19.68 8.81 7.28
C LYS A 74 21.04 9.48 7.48
N ALA A 75 21.12 10.35 8.47
CA ALA A 75 22.39 10.87 8.95
C ALA A 75 23.17 9.80 9.74
N LEU A 76 24.48 9.88 9.73
CA LEU A 76 25.38 9.11 10.61
C LEU A 76 26.06 10.05 11.62
N PRO A 77 26.48 9.57 12.79
CA PRO A 77 27.09 10.43 13.82
C PRO A 77 28.53 10.83 13.50
N TYR A 78 28.81 11.11 12.23
CA TYR A 78 30.11 11.56 11.74
C TYR A 78 29.98 12.87 10.96
N THR A 79 31.01 13.67 11.00
CA THR A 79 31.12 14.90 10.18
C THR A 79 32.47 14.93 9.51
N ASN A 80 32.54 15.43 8.28
CA ASN A 80 33.77 15.67 7.55
C ASN A 80 33.77 17.14 7.06
N ASN A 81 34.78 17.90 7.46
CA ASN A 81 34.87 19.34 7.15
C ASN A 81 33.61 20.14 7.49
N GLY A 82 32.96 19.81 8.63
CA GLY A 82 31.73 20.44 9.07
C GLY A 82 30.45 19.96 8.37
N GLN A 83 30.54 19.05 7.40
CA GLN A 83 29.40 18.46 6.72
C GLN A 83 28.98 17.13 7.35
N GLN A 84 27.68 16.94 7.53
CA GLN A 84 27.09 15.72 8.09
C GLN A 84 27.31 14.54 7.12
N THR A 85 27.78 13.40 7.65
CA THR A 85 27.80 12.15 6.90
C THR A 85 26.37 11.61 6.72
N THR A 86 26.02 11.21 5.51
CA THR A 86 24.72 10.62 5.18
C THR A 86 24.89 9.23 4.59
N ALA A 87 24.10 8.27 5.05
CA ALA A 87 23.94 6.95 4.46
C ALA A 87 22.71 6.88 3.58
N GLN A 88 22.84 6.23 2.44
CA GLN A 88 21.75 5.88 1.53
C GLN A 88 21.79 4.38 1.25
N LEU A 89 20.65 3.72 1.43
CA LEU A 89 20.40 2.34 1.03
C LEU A 89 19.41 2.33 -0.12
N LYS A 90 19.84 1.88 -1.30
CA LYS A 90 19.03 1.87 -2.50
C LYS A 90 19.01 0.48 -3.12
N GLY A 91 17.83 -0.01 -3.51
CA GLY A 91 17.72 -1.33 -4.12
C GLY A 91 16.37 -1.59 -4.76
N ASP A 92 16.36 -2.60 -5.62
CA ASP A 92 15.18 -3.05 -6.35
C ASP A 92 14.92 -4.52 -6.03
N SER A 93 13.66 -4.94 -6.20
CA SER A 93 13.25 -6.34 -6.08
C SER A 93 12.29 -6.73 -7.18
N LYS A 94 12.24 -8.06 -7.49
CA LYS A 94 11.32 -8.66 -8.46
C LYS A 94 10.81 -9.97 -7.89
N ASP A 95 9.54 -10.00 -7.52
CA ASP A 95 8.97 -11.08 -6.77
C ASP A 95 7.59 -11.48 -7.31
N PHE A 96 7.06 -12.61 -6.86
CA PHE A 96 5.81 -13.16 -7.34
C PHE A 96 4.84 -13.46 -6.22
N GLY A 97 3.57 -13.34 -6.53
CA GLY A 97 2.46 -13.76 -5.71
C GLY A 97 1.30 -14.25 -6.58
N TRP A 98 0.16 -14.45 -5.97
CA TRP A 98 -1.07 -14.85 -6.63
C TRP A 98 -2.29 -14.16 -5.99
N ASN A 99 -3.39 -14.18 -6.70
CA ASN A 99 -4.69 -13.75 -6.19
C ASN A 99 -5.77 -14.75 -6.59
N ALA A 100 -6.83 -14.82 -5.78
CA ALA A 100 -8.03 -15.58 -6.09
C ALA A 100 -9.25 -14.87 -5.49
N GLY A 101 -10.42 -15.11 -6.07
CA GLY A 101 -11.66 -14.55 -5.56
C GLY A 101 -12.88 -15.27 -6.07
N ILE A 102 -13.98 -15.09 -5.33
CA ILE A 102 -15.31 -15.55 -5.69
C ILE A 102 -16.28 -14.38 -5.56
N PHE A 103 -17.24 -14.30 -6.46
CA PHE A 103 -18.32 -13.34 -6.44
C PHE A 103 -19.65 -14.07 -6.64
N ILE A 104 -20.61 -13.75 -5.78
CA ILE A 104 -21.95 -14.32 -5.79
C ILE A 104 -22.96 -13.18 -5.79
N LYS A 105 -23.89 -13.20 -6.74
CA LYS A 105 -25.03 -12.27 -6.80
C LYS A 105 -26.32 -13.04 -6.57
N THR A 106 -27.09 -12.66 -5.57
CA THR A 106 -28.39 -13.29 -5.29
C THR A 106 -29.49 -12.66 -6.11
N ILE A 107 -30.61 -13.37 -6.24
CA ILE A 107 -31.84 -12.89 -6.92
C ILE A 107 -32.47 -11.73 -6.13
N SER A 108 -32.26 -11.65 -4.82
CA SER A 108 -32.83 -10.67 -3.91
C SER A 108 -32.08 -9.33 -3.86
N GLY A 109 -31.23 -9.00 -4.84
CA GLY A 109 -30.55 -7.71 -4.89
C GLY A 109 -29.38 -7.59 -3.90
N ILE A 110 -28.76 -8.70 -3.52
CA ILE A 110 -27.55 -8.75 -2.68
C ILE A 110 -26.42 -9.38 -3.48
N SER A 111 -25.22 -8.90 -3.32
CA SER A 111 -24.01 -9.58 -3.78
C SER A 111 -23.01 -9.74 -2.64
N VAL A 112 -22.20 -10.81 -2.73
CA VAL A 112 -21.09 -11.10 -1.80
C VAL A 112 -19.85 -11.37 -2.61
N GLY A 113 -18.75 -10.76 -2.22
CA GLY A 113 -17.44 -10.98 -2.83
C GLY A 113 -16.42 -11.34 -1.75
N LEU A 114 -15.61 -12.37 -2.03
CA LEU A 114 -14.43 -12.70 -1.24
C LEU A 114 -13.23 -12.72 -2.18
N SER A 115 -12.20 -11.99 -1.81
CA SER A 115 -10.92 -11.99 -2.54
C SER A 115 -9.75 -12.17 -1.59
N HIS A 116 -8.73 -12.86 -2.07
CA HIS A 116 -7.47 -13.03 -1.37
C HIS A 116 -6.31 -12.76 -2.32
N ARG A 117 -5.32 -12.03 -1.85
CA ARG A 117 -4.01 -11.87 -2.47
C ARG A 117 -2.96 -12.40 -1.52
N SER A 118 -2.09 -13.26 -2.01
CA SER A 118 -1.01 -13.83 -1.22
C SER A 118 0.00 -12.76 -0.78
N GLN A 119 0.76 -13.09 0.24
CA GLN A 119 1.98 -12.36 0.55
C GLN A 119 2.93 -12.37 -0.64
N VAL A 120 3.65 -11.25 -0.84
CA VAL A 120 4.81 -11.15 -1.72
C VAL A 120 6.01 -10.82 -0.84
N THR A 121 7.09 -11.59 -0.96
CA THR A 121 8.29 -11.37 -0.17
C THR A 121 9.31 -10.63 -1.02
N ALA A 122 9.33 -9.29 -0.90
CA ALA A 122 10.25 -8.44 -1.65
C ALA A 122 11.69 -8.64 -1.16
N LYS A 123 12.56 -9.15 -2.03
CA LYS A 123 13.96 -9.43 -1.75
C LYS A 123 14.84 -8.47 -2.52
N VAL A 124 15.55 -7.61 -1.79
CA VAL A 124 16.65 -6.80 -2.34
C VAL A 124 17.94 -7.60 -2.15
N GLU A 125 18.57 -8.00 -3.24
CA GLU A 125 19.84 -8.68 -3.26
C GLU A 125 20.88 -7.80 -3.95
N GLY A 126 22.02 -7.52 -3.27
CA GLY A 126 23.06 -6.65 -3.79
C GLY A 126 22.62 -5.19 -3.95
N GLY A 127 21.75 -4.69 -3.07
CA GLY A 127 21.40 -3.26 -3.01
C GLY A 127 22.62 -2.40 -2.71
N GLU A 128 22.63 -1.17 -3.18
CA GLU A 128 23.72 -0.21 -3.00
C GLU A 128 23.68 0.42 -1.62
N ALA A 129 24.81 0.45 -0.92
CA ALA A 129 25.03 1.18 0.31
C ALA A 129 25.99 2.34 0.05
N ASN A 130 25.46 3.54 -0.12
CA ASN A 130 26.22 4.74 -0.45
C ASN A 130 26.41 5.63 0.78
N PHE A 131 27.60 6.19 0.95
CA PHE A 131 27.93 7.08 2.06
C PHE A 131 28.54 8.38 1.53
N PHE A 132 27.91 9.49 1.89
CA PHE A 132 28.32 10.83 1.45
C PHE A 132 28.97 11.58 2.61
N ASN A 133 30.04 12.32 2.33
CA ASN A 133 30.80 13.11 3.28
C ASN A 133 31.37 12.25 4.46
N ALA A 134 31.71 10.99 4.21
CA ALA A 134 32.35 10.16 5.24
C ALA A 134 33.80 10.58 5.45
N PRO A 135 34.28 10.65 6.72
CA PRO A 135 35.70 10.86 6.99
C PRO A 135 36.55 9.73 6.41
N ALA A 136 37.75 10.04 5.92
CA ALA A 136 38.64 9.05 5.32
C ALA A 136 39.02 7.91 6.29
N SER A 137 39.00 8.18 7.60
CA SER A 137 39.23 7.16 8.64
C SER A 137 38.13 6.12 8.79
N VAL A 138 36.88 6.49 8.41
CA VAL A 138 35.71 5.63 8.54
C VAL A 138 35.37 4.92 7.23
N THR A 139 35.66 5.56 6.09
CA THR A 139 35.32 5.05 4.74
C THR A 139 35.72 3.59 4.50
N PRO A 140 36.90 3.08 4.91
CA PRO A 140 37.27 1.68 4.68
C PRO A 140 36.44 0.66 5.46
N LEU A 141 35.69 1.10 6.49
CA LEU A 141 34.88 0.24 7.35
C LEU A 141 33.41 0.19 6.89
N LEU A 142 33.02 1.09 5.98
CA LEU A 142 31.63 1.19 5.50
C LEU A 142 31.35 0.11 4.45
N PRO A 143 30.15 -0.50 4.48
CA PRO A 143 29.75 -1.47 3.46
C PRO A 143 29.52 -0.78 2.12
N SER A 144 29.55 -1.54 1.04
CA SER A 144 29.23 -1.08 -0.31
C SER A 144 27.88 -1.60 -0.80
N SER A 145 27.42 -2.71 -0.23
CA SER A 145 26.17 -3.34 -0.62
C SER A 145 25.41 -3.95 0.56
N PHE A 146 24.13 -4.23 0.34
CA PHE A 146 23.29 -4.87 1.34
C PHE A 146 22.28 -5.84 0.71
N ASN A 147 21.80 -6.77 1.54
CA ASN A 147 20.64 -7.60 1.28
C ASN A 147 19.56 -7.29 2.32
N ALA A 148 18.29 -7.26 1.89
CA ALA A 148 17.16 -7.09 2.80
C ALA A 148 15.93 -7.82 2.27
N THR A 149 15.06 -8.22 3.19
CA THR A 149 13.79 -8.88 2.85
C THR A 149 12.65 -8.12 3.50
N LEU A 150 11.67 -7.69 2.69
CA LEU A 150 10.47 -7.01 3.15
C LEU A 150 9.24 -7.85 2.78
N PRO A 151 8.53 -8.45 3.74
CA PRO A 151 7.26 -9.11 3.47
C PRO A 151 6.18 -8.06 3.21
N LEU A 152 5.63 -8.05 2.00
CA LEU A 152 4.41 -7.33 1.64
C LEU A 152 3.23 -8.25 1.98
N PRO A 153 2.41 -7.93 2.99
CA PRO A 153 1.50 -8.89 3.59
C PRO A 153 0.40 -9.35 2.65
N ALA A 154 -0.12 -10.54 2.92
CA ALA A 154 -1.34 -11.01 2.27
C ALA A 154 -2.52 -10.10 2.63
N THR A 155 -3.52 -10.04 1.76
CA THR A 155 -4.76 -9.30 2.01
C THR A 155 -5.97 -10.13 1.67
N SER A 156 -6.99 -10.09 2.52
CA SER A 156 -8.28 -10.73 2.28
C SER A 156 -9.39 -9.69 2.40
N THR A 157 -10.30 -9.65 1.44
CA THR A 157 -11.42 -8.71 1.48
C THR A 157 -12.73 -9.48 1.37
N LEU A 158 -13.63 -9.25 2.32
CA LEU A 158 -15.02 -9.68 2.25
C LEU A 158 -15.89 -8.45 2.01
N GLY A 159 -16.68 -8.47 0.95
CA GLY A 159 -17.53 -7.37 0.56
C GLY A 159 -18.98 -7.79 0.34
N PHE A 160 -19.90 -6.87 0.63
CA PHE A 160 -21.32 -7.00 0.43
C PHE A 160 -21.83 -5.82 -0.42
N GLY A 161 -22.65 -6.11 -1.43
CA GLY A 161 -23.34 -5.13 -2.22
C GLY A 161 -24.85 -5.28 -2.05
N PHE A 162 -25.54 -4.15 -1.84
CA PHE A 162 -27.00 -4.06 -1.74
C PHE A 162 -27.51 -3.16 -2.84
N TYR A 163 -28.56 -3.58 -3.52
CA TYR A 163 -29.13 -2.89 -4.66
C TYR A 163 -30.61 -2.53 -4.36
N PRO A 164 -30.88 -1.48 -3.52
CA PRO A 164 -32.23 -1.10 -3.12
C PRO A 164 -33.06 -0.57 -4.30
N SER A 165 -32.42 -0.15 -5.37
CA SER A 165 -33.05 0.20 -6.65
C SER A 165 -32.05 -0.05 -7.79
N GLU A 166 -32.54 0.03 -9.04
CA GLU A 166 -31.66 -0.08 -10.23
C GLU A 166 -30.58 1.02 -10.30
N LYS A 167 -30.82 2.15 -9.64
CA LYS A 167 -29.93 3.33 -9.65
C LYS A 167 -29.03 3.44 -8.42
N THR A 168 -29.28 2.65 -7.38
CA THR A 168 -28.58 2.81 -6.10
C THR A 168 -27.86 1.53 -5.71
N THR A 169 -26.58 1.66 -5.40
CA THR A 169 -25.75 0.61 -4.84
C THR A 169 -25.21 1.05 -3.50
N ILE A 170 -25.35 0.22 -2.47
CA ILE A 170 -24.69 0.36 -1.18
C ILE A 170 -23.67 -0.76 -1.08
N ALA A 171 -22.44 -0.42 -0.74
CA ALA A 171 -21.35 -1.39 -0.56
C ALA A 171 -20.78 -1.30 0.84
N LEU A 172 -20.53 -2.46 1.43
CA LEU A 172 -19.85 -2.62 2.72
C LEU A 172 -18.70 -3.58 2.49
N ASP A 173 -17.53 -3.32 3.05
CA ASP A 173 -16.45 -4.28 3.02
C ASP A 173 -15.55 -4.24 4.26
N VAL A 174 -14.91 -5.35 4.50
CA VAL A 174 -13.82 -5.50 5.45
C VAL A 174 -12.60 -6.01 4.70
N ASN A 175 -11.53 -5.23 4.72
CA ASN A 175 -10.23 -5.62 4.20
C ASN A 175 -9.32 -5.99 5.37
N TRP A 176 -8.89 -7.25 5.43
CA TRP A 176 -7.98 -7.79 6.43
C TRP A 176 -6.59 -7.89 5.84
N VAL A 177 -5.59 -7.30 6.51
CA VAL A 177 -4.18 -7.32 6.11
C VAL A 177 -3.38 -8.10 7.13
N TRP A 178 -2.70 -9.16 6.67
CA TRP A 178 -1.96 -10.12 7.48
C TRP A 178 -0.57 -9.58 7.84
N TRP A 179 -0.54 -8.46 8.58
CA TRP A 179 0.69 -7.75 8.94
C TRP A 179 1.59 -8.50 9.93
N HIS A 180 1.11 -9.56 10.59
CA HIS A 180 1.94 -10.40 11.46
C HIS A 180 3.16 -11.01 10.73
N ALA A 181 3.17 -11.00 9.40
CA ALA A 181 4.33 -11.39 8.59
C ALA A 181 5.51 -10.41 8.73
N TYR A 182 5.24 -9.14 9.09
CA TYR A 182 6.27 -8.10 9.21
C TYR A 182 6.75 -7.96 10.66
N LYS A 183 7.61 -8.89 11.07
CA LYS A 183 8.17 -8.96 12.43
C LYS A 183 9.39 -8.08 12.61
N ASP A 184 10.24 -8.04 11.60
CA ASP A 184 11.48 -7.27 11.58
C ASP A 184 11.85 -6.85 10.16
N LEU A 185 12.74 -5.87 10.06
CA LEU A 185 13.46 -5.49 8.85
C LEU A 185 14.94 -5.46 9.17
N THR A 186 15.70 -6.39 8.61
CA THR A 186 17.14 -6.48 8.82
C THR A 186 17.88 -6.23 7.52
N PHE A 187 18.82 -5.30 7.56
CA PHE A 187 19.78 -5.08 6.48
C PHE A 187 21.07 -5.85 6.79
N TYR A 188 21.47 -6.76 5.91
CA TYR A 188 22.70 -7.52 5.98
C TYR A 188 23.71 -6.95 5.00
N TYR A 189 24.88 -6.55 5.47
CA TYR A 189 25.90 -5.87 4.66
C TYR A 189 27.01 -6.81 4.22
N ASP A 190 27.70 -6.46 3.11
CA ASP A 190 28.82 -7.20 2.53
C ASP A 190 30.05 -7.27 3.45
N ASN A 191 30.20 -6.34 4.39
CA ASN A 191 31.26 -6.35 5.40
C ASN A 191 30.97 -7.29 6.61
N GLY A 192 29.88 -8.10 6.54
CA GLY A 192 29.50 -9.05 7.59
C GLY A 192 28.70 -8.44 8.74
N THR A 193 28.46 -7.13 8.75
CA THR A 193 27.61 -6.47 9.76
C THR A 193 26.14 -6.52 9.39
N SER A 194 25.26 -6.23 10.33
CA SER A 194 23.81 -6.09 10.07
C SER A 194 23.18 -4.97 10.90
N THR A 195 22.05 -4.47 10.42
CA THR A 195 21.21 -3.51 11.14
C THR A 195 19.81 -4.10 11.26
N PRO A 196 19.49 -4.78 12.37
CA PRO A 196 18.14 -5.26 12.64
C PRO A 196 17.24 -4.11 13.11
N SER A 197 15.94 -4.19 12.79
CA SER A 197 14.93 -3.31 13.32
C SER A 197 13.63 -4.10 13.52
N ALA A 198 13.19 -4.23 14.77
CA ALA A 198 11.98 -4.95 15.11
C ALA A 198 10.76 -4.12 14.70
N ARG A 199 9.80 -4.77 14.07
CA ARG A 199 8.52 -4.18 13.64
C ARG A 199 7.37 -4.72 14.47
N ASN A 200 7.31 -6.03 14.69
CA ASN A 200 6.28 -6.73 15.48
C ASN A 200 4.86 -6.27 15.14
N TYR A 201 4.56 -6.12 13.85
CA TYR A 201 3.24 -5.72 13.41
C TYR A 201 2.23 -6.84 13.69
N HIS A 202 0.99 -6.46 13.94
CA HIS A 202 -0.15 -7.36 14.10
C HIS A 202 -1.15 -7.15 12.98
N ASP A 203 -2.01 -8.14 12.75
CA ASP A 203 -3.02 -8.07 11.72
C ASP A 203 -3.96 -6.91 11.96
N ALA A 204 -4.37 -6.26 10.88
CA ALA A 204 -5.22 -5.09 10.94
C ALA A 204 -6.33 -5.13 9.90
N ALA A 205 -7.47 -4.56 10.26
CA ALA A 205 -8.64 -4.48 9.40
C ALA A 205 -8.93 -3.04 8.99
N THR A 206 -9.47 -2.89 7.77
CA THR A 206 -10.11 -1.65 7.32
C THR A 206 -11.57 -1.97 7.04
N PHE A 207 -12.48 -1.22 7.65
CA PHE A 207 -13.92 -1.28 7.44
C PHE A 207 -14.32 -0.14 6.53
N ARG A 208 -15.13 -0.41 5.50
CA ARG A 208 -15.57 0.61 4.56
C ARG A 208 -17.07 0.47 4.28
N ALA A 209 -17.72 1.62 4.11
CA ALA A 209 -19.08 1.72 3.64
C ALA A 209 -19.17 2.80 2.54
N GLY A 210 -19.92 2.54 1.49
CA GLY A 210 -20.09 3.47 0.39
C GLY A 210 -21.46 3.36 -0.24
N ILE A 211 -21.87 4.46 -0.85
CA ILE A 211 -23.08 4.57 -1.64
C ILE A 211 -22.77 5.15 -3.01
N GLN A 212 -23.39 4.59 -4.02
CA GLN A 212 -23.41 5.12 -5.38
C GLN A 212 -24.85 5.32 -5.81
N ASN A 213 -25.15 6.44 -6.47
CA ASN A 213 -26.43 6.71 -7.06
C ASN A 213 -26.26 7.23 -8.49
N GLU A 214 -26.89 6.56 -9.45
CA GLU A 214 -27.03 7.01 -10.85
C GLU A 214 -28.15 8.03 -10.93
N THR A 215 -27.82 9.29 -10.56
CA THR A 215 -28.79 10.40 -10.45
C THR A 215 -29.49 10.68 -11.80
N THR A 216 -28.69 10.63 -12.88
CA THR A 216 -29.18 10.72 -14.26
C THR A 216 -28.44 9.71 -15.15
N SER A 217 -28.82 9.58 -16.41
CA SER A 217 -28.08 8.78 -17.40
C SER A 217 -26.64 9.28 -17.64
N PHE A 218 -26.39 10.56 -17.33
CA PHE A 218 -25.10 11.24 -17.50
C PHE A 218 -24.28 11.33 -16.20
N LEU A 219 -24.95 11.41 -15.02
CA LEU A 219 -24.34 11.74 -13.74
C LEU A 219 -24.50 10.61 -12.72
N THR A 220 -23.38 10.18 -12.15
CA THR A 220 -23.31 9.28 -10.99
C THR A 220 -22.65 9.99 -9.83
N LEU A 221 -23.25 9.94 -8.65
CA LEU A 221 -22.69 10.47 -7.41
C LEU A 221 -22.25 9.33 -6.49
N ARG A 222 -21.15 9.53 -5.77
CA ARG A 222 -20.58 8.54 -4.84
C ARG A 222 -20.14 9.21 -3.56
N ALA A 223 -20.34 8.53 -2.43
CA ALA A 223 -19.78 8.91 -1.14
C ALA A 223 -19.36 7.66 -0.38
N GLY A 224 -18.37 7.81 0.48
CA GLY A 224 -17.89 6.68 1.27
C GLY A 224 -17.20 7.12 2.56
N VAL A 225 -17.20 6.21 3.52
CA VAL A 225 -16.51 6.33 4.80
C VAL A 225 -15.75 5.04 5.07
N GLY A 226 -14.59 5.16 5.70
CA GLY A 226 -13.81 4.03 6.13
C GLY A 226 -13.10 4.30 7.45
N TYR A 227 -12.79 3.22 8.15
CA TYR A 227 -11.97 3.25 9.35
C TYR A 227 -10.94 2.13 9.27
N ALA A 228 -9.66 2.50 9.33
CA ALA A 228 -8.55 1.55 9.25
C ALA A 228 -7.83 1.49 10.60
N LEU A 229 -7.65 0.28 11.10
CA LEU A 229 -6.88 -0.01 12.30
C LEU A 229 -5.38 -0.03 11.96
N SER A 230 -4.57 0.51 12.85
CA SER A 230 -3.12 0.45 12.74
C SER A 230 -2.58 -0.94 13.06
N PRO A 231 -1.67 -1.51 12.26
CA PRO A 231 -0.98 -2.74 12.59
C PRO A 231 0.17 -2.54 13.59
N VAL A 232 0.57 -1.29 13.86
CA VAL A 232 1.79 -0.98 14.62
C VAL A 232 1.52 -1.00 16.12
N GLY A 233 2.14 -1.96 16.81
CA GLY A 233 2.08 -2.10 18.25
C GLY A 233 2.73 -0.94 19.01
N LYS A 234 2.42 -0.84 20.31
CA LYS A 234 3.04 0.15 21.19
C LYS A 234 4.55 -0.03 21.27
N GLY A 235 5.30 1.06 21.13
CA GLY A 235 6.77 1.06 21.14
C GLY A 235 7.44 0.73 19.79
N TYR A 236 6.67 0.40 18.75
CA TYR A 236 7.21 0.04 17.43
C TYR A 236 6.92 1.08 16.33
N VAL A 237 6.35 2.23 16.68
CA VAL A 237 6.18 3.31 15.70
C VAL A 237 7.53 3.86 15.32
N THR A 238 7.76 3.94 14.02
CA THR A 238 9.00 4.49 13.45
C THR A 238 8.71 5.68 12.57
N PRO A 239 9.63 6.64 12.47
CA PRO A 239 9.43 7.80 11.62
C PRO A 239 9.56 7.52 10.13
N GLU A 240 10.01 6.33 9.72
CA GLU A 240 10.00 5.91 8.31
C GLU A 240 8.58 5.71 7.80
N VAL A 241 7.72 5.12 8.65
CA VAL A 241 6.30 4.84 8.32
C VAL A 241 5.47 5.06 9.60
N PRO A 242 5.26 6.32 10.02
CA PRO A 242 4.45 6.60 11.19
C PRO A 242 3.00 6.21 10.93
N ASP A 243 2.45 5.39 11.82
CA ASP A 243 1.11 4.85 11.63
C ASP A 243 0.27 4.88 12.91
N ALA A 244 -1.03 5.13 12.72
CA ALA A 244 -2.08 5.05 13.73
C ALA A 244 -3.42 4.77 13.04
N ASP A 245 -4.44 4.48 13.84
CA ASP A 245 -5.81 4.37 13.31
C ASP A 245 -6.18 5.60 12.50
N ARG A 246 -6.97 5.40 11.42
CA ARG A 246 -7.30 6.47 10.49
C ARG A 246 -8.75 6.47 10.05
N LEU A 247 -9.31 7.67 9.93
CA LEU A 247 -10.61 7.92 9.32
C LEU A 247 -10.43 8.28 7.84
N LEU A 248 -11.25 7.68 7.00
CA LEU A 248 -11.28 7.88 5.55
C LEU A 248 -12.64 8.44 5.16
N LEU A 249 -12.68 9.58 4.48
CA LEU A 249 -13.92 10.16 3.91
C LEU A 249 -13.71 10.37 2.42
N SER A 250 -14.63 9.90 1.62
CA SER A 250 -14.52 10.01 0.16
C SER A 250 -15.79 10.52 -0.50
N ALA A 251 -15.60 11.25 -1.60
CA ALA A 251 -16.65 11.65 -2.51
C ALA A 251 -16.21 11.44 -3.95
N GLY A 252 -17.17 11.23 -4.86
CA GLY A 252 -16.85 11.03 -6.27
C GLY A 252 -18.00 11.41 -7.18
N ILE A 253 -17.63 11.81 -8.40
CA ILE A 253 -18.53 12.15 -9.48
C ILE A 253 -18.14 11.35 -10.70
N GLY A 254 -19.07 10.59 -11.26
CA GLY A 254 -18.95 9.91 -12.53
C GLY A 254 -19.73 10.65 -13.60
N LEU A 255 -19.09 10.93 -14.72
CA LEU A 255 -19.69 11.56 -15.89
C LEU A 255 -19.66 10.56 -17.05
N LYS A 256 -20.78 10.39 -17.72
CA LYS A 256 -20.94 9.50 -18.87
C LYS A 256 -21.31 10.30 -20.14
N PRO A 257 -20.33 10.98 -20.78
CA PRO A 257 -20.58 11.80 -21.98
C PRO A 257 -21.12 11.00 -23.16
N SER A 258 -20.81 9.71 -23.22
CA SER A 258 -21.35 8.77 -24.21
C SER A 258 -21.46 7.36 -23.62
N GLU A 259 -22.12 6.44 -24.32
CA GLU A 259 -22.20 5.04 -23.87
C GLU A 259 -20.86 4.31 -23.82
N ARG A 260 -19.85 4.85 -24.51
CA ARG A 260 -18.52 4.26 -24.60
C ARG A 260 -17.50 4.92 -23.68
N PHE A 261 -17.78 6.12 -23.18
CA PHE A 261 -16.77 6.91 -22.45
C PHE A 261 -17.28 7.36 -21.08
N ASN A 262 -16.50 7.04 -20.04
CA ASN A 262 -16.72 7.51 -18.66
C ASN A 262 -15.52 8.27 -18.14
N ILE A 263 -15.80 9.33 -17.39
CA ILE A 263 -14.83 10.10 -16.61
C ILE A 263 -15.27 10.01 -15.15
N ASP A 264 -14.41 9.49 -14.28
CA ASP A 264 -14.65 9.47 -12.85
C ASP A 264 -13.65 10.39 -12.15
N LEU A 265 -14.15 11.32 -11.35
CA LEU A 265 -13.38 12.17 -10.46
C LEU A 265 -13.65 11.74 -9.03
N SER A 266 -12.62 11.66 -8.22
CA SER A 266 -12.72 11.25 -6.82
C SER A 266 -11.83 12.11 -5.93
N PHE A 267 -12.21 12.17 -4.66
CA PHE A 267 -11.45 12.82 -3.63
C PHE A 267 -11.53 11.99 -2.35
N LEU A 268 -10.36 11.70 -1.77
CA LEU A 268 -10.26 11.02 -0.49
C LEU A 268 -9.56 11.94 0.51
N TYR A 269 -10.21 12.16 1.64
CA TYR A 269 -9.64 12.77 2.84
C TYR A 269 -9.27 11.67 3.82
N GLU A 270 -7.99 11.63 4.21
CA GLU A 270 -7.48 10.71 5.22
C GLU A 270 -7.00 11.50 6.43
N ASN A 271 -7.47 11.13 7.61
CA ASN A 271 -7.07 11.70 8.88
C ASN A 271 -6.55 10.59 9.80
N VAL A 272 -5.24 10.53 9.95
CA VAL A 272 -4.57 9.60 10.86
C VAL A 272 -4.61 10.19 12.26
N LYS A 273 -5.04 9.39 13.24
CA LYS A 273 -5.08 9.79 14.66
C LYS A 273 -3.70 10.20 15.14
N SER A 274 -3.61 11.35 15.81
CA SER A 274 -2.35 11.78 16.43
C SER A 274 -1.86 10.74 17.43
N ARG A 275 -0.58 10.37 17.32
CA ARG A 275 0.04 9.34 18.15
C ARG A 275 1.38 9.82 18.69
N THR A 276 1.51 9.84 20.00
CA THR A 276 2.77 10.14 20.69
C THR A 276 3.33 8.84 21.24
N GLU A 277 4.53 8.48 20.83
CA GLU A 277 5.21 7.28 21.32
C GLU A 277 6.73 7.44 21.39
N THR A 278 7.33 6.61 22.23
CA THR A 278 8.78 6.40 22.29
C THR A 278 9.08 5.04 21.67
N ASN A 279 9.89 5.04 20.62
CA ASN A 279 10.35 3.80 20.01
C ASN A 279 11.34 3.08 20.94
N ILE A 280 11.13 1.78 21.17
CA ILE A 280 11.89 1.00 22.17
C ILE A 280 13.34 0.72 21.75
N GLU A 281 13.65 0.73 20.45
CA GLU A 281 15.01 0.48 19.95
C GLU A 281 15.86 1.74 19.90
N THR A 282 15.25 2.86 19.47
CA THR A 282 15.98 4.12 19.24
C THR A 282 15.83 5.12 20.38
N ASN A 283 14.93 4.87 21.35
CA ASN A 283 14.52 5.83 22.40
C ASN A 283 14.03 7.18 21.85
N LEU A 284 13.73 7.24 20.55
CA LEU A 284 13.19 8.44 19.93
C LEU A 284 11.73 8.59 20.32
N SER A 285 11.40 9.70 21.00
CA SER A 285 10.04 10.06 21.38
C SER A 285 9.52 11.14 20.42
N CYS A 286 8.43 10.84 19.72
CA CYS A 286 7.82 11.75 18.75
C CYS A 286 6.31 11.71 18.81
N THR A 287 5.69 12.83 18.41
CA THR A 287 4.26 12.90 18.10
C THR A 287 4.07 12.99 16.61
N PHE A 288 3.38 12.00 16.03
CA PHE A 288 3.06 11.96 14.61
C PHE A 288 1.61 12.38 14.38
N LYS A 289 1.40 13.21 13.38
CA LYS A 289 0.09 13.63 12.90
C LYS A 289 0.13 13.68 11.39
N THR A 290 -0.75 12.93 10.74
CA THR A 290 -0.83 12.86 9.28
C THR A 290 -2.23 13.19 8.82
N VAL A 291 -2.33 14.05 7.81
CA VAL A 291 -3.56 14.33 7.07
C VAL A 291 -3.21 14.26 5.59
N ALA A 292 -4.00 13.53 4.80
CA ALA A 292 -3.80 13.44 3.37
C ALA A 292 -5.05 13.85 2.60
N TYR A 293 -4.84 14.51 1.47
CA TYR A 293 -5.84 14.92 0.50
C TYR A 293 -5.49 14.28 -0.84
N ILE A 294 -6.27 13.32 -1.28
CA ILE A 294 -5.94 12.47 -2.43
C ILE A 294 -6.99 12.64 -3.53
N PRO A 295 -6.75 13.53 -4.50
CA PRO A 295 -7.56 13.60 -5.70
C PRO A 295 -7.28 12.41 -6.61
N GLY A 296 -8.31 11.92 -7.31
CA GLY A 296 -8.20 10.85 -8.29
C GLY A 296 -9.01 11.13 -9.54
N MET A 297 -8.52 10.66 -10.67
CA MET A 297 -9.22 10.68 -11.94
C MET A 297 -9.08 9.34 -12.65
N SER A 298 -10.17 8.86 -13.23
CA SER A 298 -10.18 7.67 -14.08
C SER A 298 -10.88 7.96 -15.39
N LEU A 299 -10.33 7.44 -16.47
CA LEU A 299 -10.91 7.47 -17.81
C LEU A 299 -11.18 6.03 -18.25
N SER A 300 -12.39 5.74 -18.66
CA SER A 300 -12.78 4.42 -19.14
C SER A 300 -13.36 4.51 -20.55
N TYR A 301 -12.88 3.63 -21.44
CA TYR A 301 -13.42 3.51 -22.79
C TYR A 301 -13.84 2.07 -23.06
N LYS A 302 -15.04 1.91 -23.60
CA LYS A 302 -15.62 0.61 -23.99
C LYS A 302 -15.52 0.48 -25.50
N PHE A 303 -14.75 -0.49 -25.94
CA PHE A 303 -14.58 -0.85 -27.36
C PHE A 303 -15.79 -1.57 -27.93
#